data_70d9a4619a3757edc8ab19c47c27ed2c
#
_entry.id   70d9a4619a3757edc8ab19c47c27ed2c
#
_cell.length_a   1.000
_cell.length_b   1.000
_cell.length_c   1.000
_cell.angle_alpha   90.00
_cell.angle_beta   90.00
_cell.angle_gamma   90.00
#
_symmetry.space_group_name_H-M   'P 1'
#
loop_
_entity.id
_entity.type
_entity.pdbx_description
1 polymer ?
#
loop_
_entity_poly.entity_id
_entity_poly.type
_entity_poly.pdbx_seq_one_letter_code
_entity_poly.pdbx_strand_id
1 'polypeptide(L)'
;MKIVQFDTFGGPEVLTYRDVAAPEPESGDVLLDIHYIGVNHLDIDVREGASGLPVALPHTLGTEAAGIVAAVGPDTPAFSVGDRVATYAFR
;
A
#
# COMPACT_ATOMS: atom_id res chain seq x y z
N MET A 1 3.38 12.56 -3.31
CA MET A 1 3.59 11.12 -3.58
C MET A 1 2.69 10.69 -4.72
N LYS A 2 3.24 9.99 -5.68
CA LYS A 2 2.48 9.46 -6.82
C LYS A 2 1.95 8.07 -6.49
N ILE A 3 0.66 7.84 -6.77
CA ILE A 3 0.01 6.55 -6.57
C ILE A 3 -0.95 6.25 -7.71
N VAL A 4 -1.34 4.97 -7.81
CA VAL A 4 -2.44 4.53 -8.65
C VAL A 4 -3.58 4.08 -7.74
N GLN A 5 -4.74 4.71 -7.88
CA GLN A 5 -5.94 4.42 -7.09
C GLN A 5 -7.15 4.19 -7.98
N PHE A 6 -8.19 3.62 -7.40
CA PHE A 6 -9.49 3.55 -8.04
C PHE A 6 -10.59 3.97 -7.05
N ASP A 7 -11.61 4.62 -7.58
CA ASP A 7 -12.76 5.13 -6.81
C ASP A 7 -13.99 4.24 -6.95
N THR A 8 -14.01 3.39 -7.97
CA THR A 8 -15.09 2.43 -8.23
C THR A 8 -14.50 1.10 -8.67
N PHE A 9 -15.18 0.01 -8.38
CA PHE A 9 -14.78 -1.30 -8.89
C PHE A 9 -15.00 -1.38 -10.40
N GLY A 10 -14.18 -2.17 -11.08
CA GLY A 10 -14.31 -2.37 -12.51
C GLY A 10 -13.04 -2.92 -13.16
N GLY A 11 -12.94 -2.74 -14.47
CA GLY A 11 -11.80 -3.12 -15.27
C GLY A 11 -10.61 -2.17 -15.13
N PRO A 12 -9.56 -2.34 -15.94
CA PRO A 12 -8.35 -1.50 -15.85
C PRO A 12 -8.60 0.01 -16.00
N GLU A 13 -9.69 0.39 -16.66
CA GLU A 13 -10.05 1.78 -16.89
C GLU A 13 -10.37 2.57 -15.62
N VAL A 14 -10.66 1.88 -14.50
CA VAL A 14 -10.94 2.55 -13.22
C VAL A 14 -9.68 3.02 -12.50
N LEU A 15 -8.50 2.57 -12.93
CA LEU A 15 -7.23 2.95 -12.33
C LEU A 15 -6.86 4.38 -12.70
N THR A 16 -6.58 5.19 -11.69
CA THR A 16 -6.20 6.60 -11.85
C THR A 16 -4.84 6.85 -11.23
N TYR A 17 -3.94 7.45 -12.01
CA TYR A 17 -2.66 7.94 -11.51
C TYR A 17 -2.85 9.33 -10.93
N ARG A 18 -2.52 9.50 -9.66
CA ARG A 18 -2.73 10.77 -8.97
C ARG A 18 -1.63 11.09 -7.98
N ASP A 19 -1.56 12.37 -7.60
CA ASP A 19 -0.64 12.84 -6.57
C ASP A 19 -1.41 13.03 -5.27
N VAL A 20 -0.88 12.46 -4.18
CA VAL A 20 -1.48 12.57 -2.86
C VAL A 20 -0.41 12.94 -1.84
N ALA A 21 -0.84 13.44 -0.69
CA ALA A 21 0.07 13.68 0.43
C ALA A 21 0.72 12.36 0.87
N ALA A 22 2.02 12.41 1.18
CA ALA A 22 2.72 11.25 1.75
C ALA A 22 2.09 10.91 3.10
N PRO A 23 1.85 9.62 3.40
CA PRO A 23 1.30 9.22 4.69
C PRO A 23 2.31 9.45 5.81
N GLU A 24 1.81 9.66 7.01
CA GLU A 24 2.62 9.70 8.22
C GLU A 24 2.39 8.41 9.02
N PRO A 25 3.46 7.76 9.54
CA PRO A 25 3.28 6.55 10.31
C PRO A 25 2.67 6.86 11.67
N GLU A 26 1.63 6.11 12.02
CA GLU A 26 1.01 6.13 13.34
C GLU A 26 1.73 5.21 14.31
N SER A 27 1.25 5.13 15.55
CA SER A 27 1.82 4.20 16.55
C SER A 27 1.75 2.76 16.04
N GLY A 28 2.87 2.07 16.06
CA GLY A 28 3.00 0.71 15.55
C GLY A 28 3.28 0.61 14.06
N ASP A 29 3.28 1.73 13.34
CA ASP A 29 3.51 1.76 11.90
C ASP A 29 4.92 2.18 11.54
N VAL A 30 5.35 1.78 10.35
CA VAL A 30 6.55 2.32 9.71
C VAL A 30 6.18 2.83 8.32
N LEU A 31 6.88 3.87 7.87
CA LEU A 31 6.81 4.36 6.50
C LEU A 31 7.95 3.75 5.71
N LEU A 32 7.62 3.13 4.58
CA LEU A 32 8.63 2.51 3.71
C LEU A 32 8.89 3.37 2.48
N ASP A 33 10.16 3.50 2.15
CA ASP A 33 10.60 3.88 0.81
C ASP A 33 10.61 2.61 -0.04
N ILE A 34 9.62 2.46 -0.92
CA ILE A 34 9.37 1.24 -1.67
C ILE A 34 10.37 1.12 -2.82
N HIS A 35 11.08 -0.01 -2.88
CA HIS A 35 12.01 -0.34 -3.94
C HIS A 35 11.45 -1.41 -4.88
N TYR A 36 10.67 -2.35 -4.36
CA TYR A 36 10.09 -3.46 -5.14
C TYR A 36 8.65 -3.70 -4.68
N ILE A 37 7.80 -4.06 -5.64
CA ILE A 37 6.43 -4.51 -5.37
C ILE A 37 6.20 -5.84 -6.08
N GLY A 38 5.28 -6.65 -5.54
CA GLY A 38 4.75 -7.81 -6.21
C GLY A 38 3.36 -7.51 -6.77
N VAL A 39 3.09 -8.02 -7.96
CA VAL A 39 1.76 -7.95 -8.58
C VAL A 39 1.14 -9.33 -8.54
N ASN A 40 -0.06 -9.44 -8.00
CA ASN A 40 -0.75 -10.70 -7.79
C ASN A 40 -2.12 -10.70 -8.43
N HIS A 41 -2.67 -11.88 -8.70
CA HIS A 41 -4.03 -12.01 -9.22
C HIS A 41 -5.07 -11.42 -8.25
N LEU A 42 -4.79 -11.44 -6.95
CA LEU A 42 -5.63 -10.81 -5.93
C LEU A 42 -5.87 -9.32 -6.23
N ASP A 43 -4.89 -8.61 -6.78
CA ASP A 43 -5.03 -7.20 -7.14
C ASP A 43 -6.14 -7.00 -8.18
N ILE A 44 -6.27 -7.93 -9.13
CA ILE A 44 -7.34 -7.91 -10.14
C ILE A 44 -8.69 -8.15 -9.46
N ASP A 45 -8.78 -9.14 -8.58
CA ASP A 45 -10.02 -9.46 -7.86
C ASP A 45 -10.47 -8.30 -6.98
N VAL A 46 -9.55 -7.65 -6.29
CA VAL A 46 -9.84 -6.47 -5.48
C VAL A 46 -10.35 -5.32 -6.36
N ARG A 47 -9.69 -5.04 -7.47
CA ARG A 47 -10.12 -3.99 -8.40
C ARG A 47 -11.51 -4.25 -8.96
N GLU A 48 -11.83 -5.49 -9.27
CA GLU A 48 -13.13 -5.89 -9.81
C GLU A 48 -14.22 -6.00 -8.75
N GLY A 49 -13.88 -5.95 -7.47
CA GLY A 49 -14.82 -6.13 -6.36
C GLY A 49 -15.19 -7.59 -6.10
N ALA A 50 -14.38 -8.53 -6.58
CA ALA A 50 -14.64 -9.97 -6.53
C ALA A 50 -13.82 -10.73 -5.48
N SER A 51 -13.03 -10.02 -4.66
CA SER A 51 -12.11 -10.65 -3.72
C SER A 51 -12.79 -11.18 -2.45
N GLY A 52 -13.99 -10.68 -2.12
CA GLY A 52 -14.64 -10.97 -0.84
C GLY A 52 -14.04 -10.24 0.36
N LEU A 53 -12.98 -9.46 0.16
CA LEU A 53 -12.33 -8.68 1.20
C LEU A 53 -13.03 -7.32 1.38
N PRO A 54 -13.01 -6.75 2.60
CA PRO A 54 -13.52 -5.39 2.81
C PRO A 54 -12.59 -4.38 2.16
N VAL A 55 -13.13 -3.54 1.27
CA VAL A 55 -12.38 -2.52 0.56
C VAL A 55 -13.07 -1.18 0.72
N ALA A 56 -12.36 -0.23 1.33
CA ALA A 56 -12.79 1.15 1.40
C ALA A 56 -12.27 1.91 0.18
N LEU A 57 -13.13 2.66 -0.49
CA LEU A 57 -12.76 3.47 -1.66
C LEU A 57 -12.51 4.93 -1.26
N PRO A 58 -11.56 5.62 -1.87
CA PRO A 58 -10.63 5.15 -2.90
C PRO A 58 -9.61 4.15 -2.33
N HIS A 59 -9.18 3.21 -3.16
CA HIS A 59 -8.26 2.15 -2.75
C HIS A 59 -7.00 2.12 -3.61
N THR A 60 -5.87 1.82 -2.98
CA THR A 60 -4.59 1.60 -3.64
C THR A 60 -4.27 0.12 -3.61
N LEU A 61 -4.03 -0.46 -4.78
CA LEU A 61 -3.74 -1.89 -4.91
C LEU A 61 -2.35 -2.25 -4.40
N GLY A 62 -2.18 -3.54 -4.13
CA GLY A 62 -0.92 -4.14 -3.74
C GLY A 62 -1.00 -4.74 -2.34
N THR A 63 -0.35 -5.90 -2.18
CA THR A 63 -0.30 -6.61 -0.90
C THR A 63 1.11 -6.90 -0.44
N GLU A 64 2.11 -6.77 -1.33
CA GLU A 64 3.49 -7.07 -0.97
C GLU A 64 4.46 -6.04 -1.54
N ALA A 65 5.47 -5.76 -0.77
CA ALA A 65 6.51 -4.79 -1.13
C ALA A 65 7.78 -5.08 -0.35
N ALA A 66 8.89 -4.55 -0.86
CA ALA A 66 10.14 -4.51 -0.16
C ALA A 66 10.77 -3.12 -0.30
N GLY A 67 11.43 -2.67 0.73
CA GLY A 67 12.04 -1.36 0.73
C GLY A 67 12.81 -1.07 2.01
N ILE A 68 13.03 0.20 2.25
CA ILE A 68 13.81 0.70 3.38
C ILE A 68 12.91 1.55 4.26
N VAL A 69 13.01 1.37 5.57
CA VAL A 69 12.26 2.18 6.54
C VAL A 69 12.72 3.63 6.44
N ALA A 70 11.82 4.52 6.05
CA ALA A 70 12.07 5.95 5.91
C ALA A 70 11.66 6.73 7.17
N ALA A 71 10.66 6.27 7.89
CA ALA A 71 10.21 6.87 9.14
C ALA A 71 9.53 5.81 10.01
N VAL A 72 9.56 6.02 11.32
CA VAL A 72 8.98 5.11 12.31
C VAL A 72 7.97 5.89 13.14
N GLY A 73 6.78 5.31 13.32
CA GLY A 73 5.75 5.88 14.17
C GLY A 73 6.14 5.88 15.66
N PRO A 74 5.41 6.62 16.49
CA PRO A 74 5.66 6.60 17.94
C PRO A 74 5.47 5.18 18.49
N ASP A 75 6.19 4.86 19.56
CA ASP A 75 6.06 3.57 20.26
C ASP A 75 6.25 2.33 19.36
N THR A 76 7.19 2.41 18.43
CA THR A 76 7.48 1.33 17.49
C THR A 76 8.95 0.92 17.57
N PRO A 77 9.41 0.31 18.68
CA PRO A 77 10.84 0.05 18.92
C PRO A 77 11.43 -1.07 18.08
N ALA A 78 10.59 -1.89 17.42
CA ALA A 78 11.06 -3.05 16.66
C ALA A 78 11.79 -2.67 15.35
N PHE A 79 11.61 -1.44 14.86
CA PHE A 79 12.17 -0.98 13.59
C PHE A 79 12.95 0.31 13.76
N SER A 80 13.92 0.50 12.89
CA SER A 80 14.73 1.73 12.82
C SER A 80 14.79 2.24 11.39
N VAL A 81 14.90 3.57 11.22
CA VAL A 81 15.16 4.17 9.92
C VAL A 81 16.41 3.56 9.29
N GLY A 82 16.31 3.16 8.02
CA GLY A 82 17.38 2.49 7.31
C GLY A 82 17.27 0.98 7.28
N ASP A 83 16.38 0.37 8.06
CA ASP A 83 16.17 -1.08 8.02
C ASP A 83 15.63 -1.53 6.66
N ARG A 84 16.15 -2.65 6.18
CA ARG A 84 15.67 -3.32 4.97
C ARG A 84 14.58 -4.30 5.36
N VAL A 85 13.40 -4.12 4.78
CA VAL A 85 12.21 -4.89 5.17
C VAL A 85 11.41 -5.33 3.95
N ALA A 86 10.62 -6.38 4.15
CA ALA A 86 9.59 -6.81 3.22
C ALA A 86 8.28 -6.93 3.98
N THR A 87 7.17 -6.68 3.29
CA THR A 87 5.84 -6.77 3.87
C THR A 87 4.90 -7.54 2.98
N TYR A 88 3.96 -8.22 3.61
CA TYR A 88 2.79 -8.80 2.96
C TYR A 88 1.58 -8.44 3.80
N ALA A 89 0.78 -7.52 3.31
CA ALA A 89 -0.38 -7.03 4.05
C ALA A 89 -1.45 -6.49 3.10
N PHE A 90 -2.71 -6.69 3.48
CA PHE A 90 -3.86 -6.06 2.83
C PHE A 90 -4.37 -4.92 3.70
N ARG A 91 -4.49 -3.77 3.10
CA ARG A 91 -4.99 -2.58 3.79
C ARG A 91 -6.03 -1.85 2.98
#